data_e246752659c28cac346cfa18049183d0
#
_entry.id   e246752659c28cac346cfa18049183d0
#
_cell.length_a   1.000
_cell.length_b   1.000
_cell.length_c   1.000
_cell.angle_alpha   90.00
_cell.angle_beta   90.00
_cell.angle_gamma   90.00
#
_symmetry.space_group_name_H-M   'P 1'
#
loop_
_entity.id
_entity.type
_entity.pdbx_description
1 polymer ?
#
loop_
_entity_poly.entity_id
_entity_poly.type
_entity_poly.pdbx_seq_one_letter_code
_entity_poly.pdbx_strand_id
1 'polypeptide(L)'
;MRITPLPVSGTLLAILVSGCFGGQGSGLVGISSGNGSNGSNSPPVLGFFVQPNSANVGQTITPPVEVVTRDSLGAFDSAFTGTITISLTSNQTGAALSGTTVQRAVKGIASFGDLSIDKVGTYTLQVSTSGASPVTSGSFAITTLTGP
;
A
#
# COMPACT_ATOMS: atom_id res chain seq x y z
N MET A 1 67.48 -33.13 -0.81
CA MET A 1 66.84 -31.84 -0.73
C MET A 1 65.76 -31.92 0.33
N ARG A 2 66.03 -31.37 1.52
CA ARG A 2 65.21 -31.55 2.68
C ARG A 2 64.28 -30.33 2.82
N ILE A 3 63.02 -30.54 2.82
CA ILE A 3 61.94 -29.49 3.11
C ILE A 3 61.47 -29.76 4.52
N THR A 4 61.80 -28.88 5.42
CA THR A 4 61.30 -28.87 6.79
C THR A 4 59.96 -28.11 6.87
N PRO A 5 58.92 -28.61 7.49
CA PRO A 5 57.72 -27.81 7.77
C PRO A 5 57.91 -26.97 9.02
N LEU A 6 57.49 -25.72 8.95
CA LEU A 6 57.42 -24.77 10.05
C LEU A 6 56.16 -25.04 10.91
N PRO A 7 56.28 -24.96 12.24
CA PRO A 7 55.11 -25.07 13.11
C PRO A 7 54.35 -23.73 13.15
N VAL A 8 53.08 -23.77 12.88
CA VAL A 8 52.15 -22.66 13.12
C VAL A 8 51.77 -22.67 14.59
N SER A 9 52.37 -21.76 15.33
CA SER A 9 52.00 -21.51 16.74
C SER A 9 50.79 -20.60 16.77
N GLY A 10 49.61 -21.18 17.00
CA GLY A 10 48.39 -20.45 17.24
C GLY A 10 48.34 -19.93 18.66
N THR A 11 48.55 -18.66 18.84
CA THR A 11 48.38 -18.01 20.14
C THR A 11 46.88 -17.67 20.31
N LEU A 12 46.24 -18.44 21.17
CA LEU A 12 44.88 -18.17 21.62
C LEU A 12 44.91 -17.03 22.63
N LEU A 13 44.55 -15.81 22.21
CA LEU A 13 44.42 -14.67 23.09
C LEU A 13 42.99 -14.70 23.67
N ALA A 14 42.84 -15.26 24.84
CA ALA A 14 41.64 -15.14 25.65
C ALA A 14 41.64 -13.76 26.32
N ILE A 15 40.81 -12.86 25.83
CA ILE A 15 40.51 -11.59 26.49
C ILE A 15 39.39 -11.84 27.52
N LEU A 16 39.80 -12.06 28.76
CA LEU A 16 38.89 -11.94 29.91
C LEU A 16 38.65 -10.46 30.19
N VAL A 17 37.55 -9.94 29.72
CA VAL A 17 37.05 -8.66 30.19
C VAL A 17 36.26 -8.87 31.47
N SER A 18 36.93 -8.83 32.59
CA SER A 18 36.31 -8.60 33.89
C SER A 18 35.94 -7.13 33.99
N GLY A 19 34.79 -6.78 33.41
CA GLY A 19 34.15 -5.49 33.62
C GLY A 19 33.14 -5.63 34.76
N CYS A 20 33.58 -5.31 35.94
CA CYS A 20 32.68 -4.99 37.06
C CYS A 20 31.88 -3.76 36.65
N PHE A 21 30.66 -3.93 36.27
CA PHE A 21 29.75 -2.84 36.03
C PHE A 21 28.80 -2.69 37.23
N GLY A 22 29.20 -1.85 38.16
CA GLY A 22 28.27 -1.28 39.11
C GLY A 22 27.70 0.00 38.50
N GLY A 23 26.46 -0.01 38.10
CA GLY A 23 25.78 1.17 37.58
C GLY A 23 24.31 0.85 37.46
N GLN A 24 23.54 1.24 38.46
CA GLN A 24 22.08 1.22 38.42
C GLN A 24 21.60 2.15 37.32
N GLY A 25 21.10 1.59 36.25
CA GLY A 25 20.30 2.26 35.28
C GLY A 25 19.17 1.34 34.93
N SER A 26 18.06 1.41 35.66
CA SER A 26 16.81 0.73 35.33
C SER A 26 16.25 1.36 34.07
N GLY A 27 16.85 1.02 32.96
CA GLY A 27 16.24 1.13 31.66
C GLY A 27 15.46 -0.15 31.39
N LEU A 28 14.38 -0.37 32.10
CA LEU A 28 13.32 -1.21 31.60
C LEU A 28 12.90 -0.60 30.27
N VAL A 29 13.46 -1.12 29.19
CA VAL A 29 12.77 -1.06 27.91
C VAL A 29 11.48 -1.80 28.18
N GLY A 30 10.45 -1.05 28.49
CA GLY A 30 9.11 -1.58 28.59
C GLY A 30 8.85 -2.29 27.30
N ILE A 31 8.86 -3.61 27.34
CA ILE A 31 8.05 -4.39 26.45
C ILE A 31 6.64 -3.97 26.79
N SER A 32 6.26 -2.87 26.19
CA SER A 32 4.87 -2.54 26.05
C SER A 32 4.28 -3.77 25.36
N SER A 33 3.59 -4.61 26.13
CA SER A 33 2.59 -5.49 25.61
C SER A 33 1.47 -4.62 25.05
N GLY A 34 1.83 -3.80 24.10
CA GLY A 34 0.95 -3.09 23.22
C GLY A 34 0.46 -4.13 22.25
N ASN A 35 -0.72 -4.63 22.59
CA ASN A 35 -1.75 -4.98 21.67
C ASN A 35 -1.30 -4.86 20.22
N GLY A 36 -1.12 -6.01 19.55
CA GLY A 36 -0.57 -6.11 18.20
C GLY A 36 -1.33 -5.31 17.15
N SER A 37 -1.02 -4.04 17.10
CA SER A 37 -1.03 -3.33 15.85
C SER A 37 0.28 -3.72 15.16
N ASN A 38 0.26 -4.76 14.37
CA ASN A 38 1.20 -4.92 13.27
C ASN A 38 0.92 -3.77 12.28
N GLY A 39 1.07 -2.55 12.75
CA GLY A 39 1.27 -1.41 11.90
C GLY A 39 2.64 -1.62 11.27
N SER A 40 2.67 -2.24 10.12
CA SER A 40 3.81 -2.18 9.24
C SER A 40 4.17 -0.71 9.12
N ASN A 41 5.32 -0.28 9.67
CA ASN A 41 5.84 1.08 9.53
C ASN A 41 6.25 1.39 8.08
N SER A 42 5.90 0.50 7.19
CA SER A 42 6.10 0.58 5.75
C SER A 42 4.91 1.29 5.12
N PRO A 43 5.13 2.24 4.21
CA PRO A 43 4.04 2.92 3.53
C PRO A 43 3.16 1.89 2.82
N PRO A 44 1.83 2.03 2.89
CA PRO A 44 0.92 1.12 2.19
C PRO A 44 1.12 1.26 0.67
N VAL A 45 0.99 0.15 -0.04
CA VAL A 45 0.99 0.11 -1.51
C VAL A 45 -0.45 -0.09 -1.97
N LEU A 46 -0.95 0.85 -2.77
CA LEU A 46 -2.29 0.75 -3.33
C LEU A 46 -2.29 -0.12 -4.59
N GLY A 47 -3.41 -0.79 -4.85
CA GLY A 47 -3.64 -1.52 -6.09
C GLY A 47 -5.13 -1.62 -6.40
N PHE A 48 -5.50 -1.58 -7.68
CA PHE A 48 -6.86 -1.90 -8.10
C PHE A 48 -7.07 -3.41 -8.06
N PHE A 49 -8.02 -3.86 -7.28
CA PHE A 49 -8.48 -5.25 -7.28
C PHE A 49 -9.55 -5.47 -8.34
N VAL A 50 -10.51 -4.54 -8.44
CA VAL A 50 -11.47 -4.47 -9.53
C VAL A 50 -11.25 -3.17 -10.29
N GLN A 51 -10.87 -3.28 -11.55
CA GLN A 51 -10.65 -2.14 -12.44
C GLN A 51 -11.98 -1.52 -12.86
N PRO A 52 -12.03 -0.21 -13.15
CA PRO A 52 -13.22 0.40 -13.74
C PRO A 52 -13.52 -0.19 -15.11
N ASN A 53 -14.77 -0.53 -15.36
CA ASN A 53 -15.27 -0.93 -16.66
C ASN A 53 -15.90 0.24 -17.41
N SER A 54 -16.03 0.07 -18.74
CA SER A 54 -16.77 1.02 -19.56
C SER A 54 -18.24 1.09 -19.15
N ALA A 55 -18.81 2.28 -19.20
CA ALA A 55 -20.20 2.54 -18.84
C ALA A 55 -20.80 3.58 -19.80
N ASN A 56 -22.10 3.83 -19.68
CA ASN A 56 -22.72 4.93 -20.39
C ASN A 56 -22.68 6.21 -19.57
N VAL A 57 -22.77 7.34 -20.22
CA VAL A 57 -22.82 8.67 -19.60
C VAL A 57 -23.88 8.71 -18.48
N GLY A 58 -23.45 9.15 -17.30
CA GLY A 58 -24.31 9.26 -16.12
C GLY A 58 -24.73 7.94 -15.47
N GLN A 59 -24.34 6.81 -16.04
CA GLN A 59 -24.61 5.50 -15.45
C GLN A 59 -23.49 5.10 -14.49
N THR A 60 -23.85 4.35 -13.47
CA THR A 60 -22.90 3.82 -12.50
C THR A 60 -21.96 2.84 -13.17
N ILE A 61 -20.65 2.97 -12.88
CA ILE A 61 -19.63 2.04 -13.31
C ILE A 61 -19.79 0.73 -12.56
N THR A 62 -19.99 -0.37 -13.29
CA THR A 62 -20.21 -1.70 -12.74
C THR A 62 -19.26 -2.72 -13.35
N PRO A 63 -18.73 -3.69 -12.59
CA PRO A 63 -18.87 -3.84 -11.13
C PRO A 63 -18.25 -2.70 -10.33
N PRO A 64 -18.50 -2.61 -9.00
CA PRO A 64 -17.86 -1.63 -8.14
C PRO A 64 -16.35 -1.64 -8.30
N VAL A 65 -15.74 -0.45 -8.36
CA VAL A 65 -14.28 -0.35 -8.37
C VAL A 65 -13.76 -0.67 -6.98
N GLU A 66 -12.87 -1.64 -6.87
CA GLU A 66 -12.29 -2.03 -5.59
C GLU A 66 -10.79 -1.78 -5.57
N VAL A 67 -10.35 -1.19 -4.47
CA VAL A 67 -8.96 -0.87 -4.20
C VAL A 67 -8.50 -1.65 -3.00
N VAL A 68 -7.36 -2.32 -3.13
CA VAL A 68 -6.72 -3.05 -2.03
C VAL A 68 -5.44 -2.37 -1.61
N THR A 69 -5.11 -2.54 -0.33
CA THR A 69 -3.83 -2.14 0.21
C THR A 69 -2.95 -3.36 0.43
N ARG A 70 -1.66 -3.19 0.16
CA ARG A 70 -0.62 -4.17 0.35
C ARG A 70 0.49 -3.58 1.19
N ASP A 71 1.25 -4.41 1.83
CA ASP A 71 2.50 -4.00 2.47
C ASP A 71 3.63 -3.83 1.44
N SER A 72 4.80 -3.40 1.90
CA SER A 72 5.98 -3.21 1.05
C SER A 72 6.53 -4.51 0.43
N LEU A 73 6.11 -5.67 0.93
CA LEU A 73 6.45 -6.99 0.41
C LEU A 73 5.41 -7.49 -0.60
N GLY A 74 4.33 -6.71 -0.83
CA GLY A 74 3.24 -7.04 -1.73
C GLY A 74 2.17 -7.95 -1.11
N ALA A 75 2.27 -8.30 0.17
CA ALA A 75 1.25 -9.06 0.86
C ALA A 75 0.04 -8.16 1.17
N PHE A 76 -1.13 -8.76 1.20
CA PHE A 76 -2.37 -8.05 1.49
C PHE A 76 -2.39 -7.50 2.93
N ASP A 77 -2.61 -6.20 3.09
CA ASP A 77 -2.65 -5.54 4.38
C ASP A 77 -4.09 -5.41 4.90
N SER A 78 -4.57 -6.44 5.55
CA SER A 78 -5.91 -6.46 6.17
C SER A 78 -6.04 -5.56 7.41
N ALA A 79 -4.95 -5.04 7.92
CA ALA A 79 -4.96 -4.13 9.08
C ALA A 79 -5.20 -2.66 8.65
N PHE A 80 -4.99 -2.34 7.38
CA PHE A 80 -5.18 -0.99 6.89
C PHE A 80 -6.65 -0.57 6.95
N THR A 81 -6.90 0.56 7.62
CA THR A 81 -8.23 1.18 7.75
C THR A 81 -8.21 2.67 7.41
N GLY A 82 -7.19 3.10 6.67
CA GLY A 82 -7.05 4.49 6.23
C GLY A 82 -8.10 4.89 5.20
N THR A 83 -8.15 6.19 4.93
CA THR A 83 -9.04 6.75 3.91
C THR A 83 -8.38 6.69 2.55
N ILE A 84 -9.10 6.18 1.56
CA ILE A 84 -8.69 6.14 0.15
C ILE A 84 -9.56 7.12 -0.63
N THR A 85 -8.91 7.97 -1.42
CA THR A 85 -9.58 8.93 -2.31
C THR A 85 -9.38 8.48 -3.74
N ILE A 86 -10.47 8.52 -4.52
CA ILE A 86 -10.46 8.24 -5.96
C ILE A 86 -10.75 9.53 -6.74
N SER A 87 -10.07 9.74 -7.84
CA SER A 87 -10.22 10.92 -8.70
C SER A 87 -10.07 10.57 -10.17
N LEU A 88 -10.58 11.44 -11.03
CA LEU A 88 -10.44 11.32 -12.49
C LEU A 88 -9.12 11.98 -12.91
N THR A 89 -8.25 11.25 -13.62
CA THR A 89 -6.94 11.78 -14.00
C THR A 89 -6.84 12.14 -15.49
N SER A 90 -7.30 11.27 -16.37
CA SER A 90 -7.31 11.55 -17.81
C SER A 90 -8.63 12.22 -18.17
N ASN A 91 -8.70 13.55 -18.04
CA ASN A 91 -9.92 14.32 -18.19
C ASN A 91 -9.72 15.45 -19.20
N GLN A 92 -9.61 15.10 -20.47
CA GLN A 92 -9.47 16.08 -21.57
C GLN A 92 -10.77 16.81 -21.91
N THR A 93 -11.90 16.25 -21.47
CA THR A 93 -13.23 16.79 -21.78
C THR A 93 -13.80 17.68 -20.69
N GLY A 94 -13.10 17.83 -19.56
CA GLY A 94 -13.63 18.50 -18.38
C GLY A 94 -14.84 17.79 -17.79
N ALA A 95 -14.84 16.45 -17.80
CA ALA A 95 -15.89 15.63 -17.21
C ALA A 95 -15.83 15.67 -15.67
N ALA A 96 -16.98 15.49 -15.04
CA ALA A 96 -17.08 15.35 -13.60
C ALA A 96 -17.25 13.89 -13.20
N LEU A 97 -16.48 13.48 -12.18
CA LEU A 97 -16.68 12.21 -11.48
C LEU A 97 -17.69 12.45 -10.35
N SER A 98 -18.77 11.72 -10.39
CA SER A 98 -19.84 11.75 -9.37
C SER A 98 -19.86 10.45 -8.58
N GLY A 99 -20.48 10.50 -7.41
CA GLY A 99 -20.56 9.39 -6.47
C GLY A 99 -19.63 9.57 -5.27
N THR A 100 -19.47 8.51 -4.50
CA THR A 100 -18.61 8.52 -3.31
C THR A 100 -17.15 8.40 -3.73
N THR A 101 -16.42 9.50 -3.72
CA THR A 101 -15.02 9.57 -4.13
C THR A 101 -14.03 9.38 -2.98
N VAL A 102 -14.51 9.32 -1.75
CA VAL A 102 -13.69 9.12 -0.54
C VAL A 102 -14.28 7.99 0.27
N GLN A 103 -13.52 6.93 0.45
CA GLN A 103 -13.93 5.74 1.21
C GLN A 103 -12.88 5.34 2.22
N ARG A 104 -13.34 4.89 3.38
CA ARG A 104 -12.48 4.28 4.37
C ARG A 104 -12.30 2.79 4.04
N ALA A 105 -11.06 2.33 4.03
CA ALA A 105 -10.79 0.92 3.84
C ALA A 105 -11.30 0.09 5.03
N VAL A 106 -11.91 -1.02 4.73
CA VAL A 106 -12.32 -2.04 5.69
C VAL A 106 -11.51 -3.29 5.41
N LYS A 107 -10.69 -3.69 6.37
CA LYS A 107 -9.76 -4.81 6.21
C LYS A 107 -8.92 -4.70 4.94
N GLY A 108 -8.37 -3.50 4.69
CA GLY A 108 -7.50 -3.26 3.54
C GLY A 108 -8.20 -3.12 2.18
N ILE A 109 -9.52 -3.07 2.13
CA ILE A 109 -10.29 -2.93 0.90
C ILE A 109 -11.18 -1.68 0.98
N ALA A 110 -11.18 -0.87 -0.08
CA ALA A 110 -12.16 0.19 -0.28
C ALA A 110 -12.96 -0.09 -1.56
N SER A 111 -14.28 -0.07 -1.46
CA SER A 111 -15.20 -0.33 -2.58
C SER A 111 -15.95 0.94 -2.95
N PHE A 112 -15.95 1.28 -4.23
CA PHE A 112 -16.61 2.44 -4.82
C PHE A 112 -17.68 1.95 -5.77
N GLY A 113 -18.93 1.90 -5.29
CA GLY A 113 -20.04 1.25 -5.99
C GLY A 113 -21.01 2.20 -6.70
N ASP A 114 -20.80 3.52 -6.60
CA ASP A 114 -21.72 4.54 -7.09
C ASP A 114 -21.06 5.56 -8.04
N LEU A 115 -19.87 5.25 -8.55
CA LEU A 115 -19.14 6.15 -9.42
C LEU A 115 -19.80 6.26 -10.79
N SER A 116 -19.95 7.51 -11.28
CA SER A 116 -20.44 7.79 -12.62
C SER A 116 -19.70 9.01 -13.22
N ILE A 117 -19.71 9.12 -14.54
CA ILE A 117 -19.07 10.22 -15.29
C ILE A 117 -20.08 10.85 -16.24
N ASP A 118 -20.11 12.17 -16.29
CA ASP A 118 -21.12 12.97 -16.96
C ASP A 118 -20.86 13.23 -18.45
N LYS A 119 -19.70 12.81 -18.99
CA LYS A 119 -19.36 13.05 -20.40
C LYS A 119 -18.73 11.83 -21.06
N VAL A 120 -18.99 11.69 -22.36
CA VAL A 120 -18.34 10.67 -23.20
C VAL A 120 -16.85 10.91 -23.30
N GLY A 121 -16.08 9.85 -23.34
CA GLY A 121 -14.62 9.94 -23.47
C GLY A 121 -13.92 8.70 -22.96
N THR A 122 -12.60 8.71 -23.02
CA THR A 122 -11.74 7.69 -22.43
C THR A 122 -11.08 8.29 -21.19
N TYR A 123 -11.18 7.57 -20.08
CA TYR A 123 -10.76 8.04 -18.78
C TYR A 123 -9.88 7.04 -18.06
N THR A 124 -9.14 7.54 -17.07
CA THR A 124 -8.46 6.75 -16.06
C THR A 124 -8.79 7.30 -14.68
N LEU A 125 -8.88 6.44 -13.70
CA LEU A 125 -9.04 6.81 -12.30
C LEU A 125 -7.70 6.74 -11.59
N GLN A 126 -7.48 7.63 -10.64
CA GLN A 126 -6.35 7.60 -9.74
C GLN A 126 -6.83 7.43 -8.31
N VAL A 127 -6.19 6.54 -7.58
CA VAL A 127 -6.42 6.35 -6.15
C VAL A 127 -5.23 6.83 -5.36
N SER A 128 -5.50 7.44 -4.22
CA SER A 128 -4.49 7.96 -3.30
C SER A 128 -4.90 7.75 -1.84
N THR A 129 -3.93 7.63 -0.98
CA THR A 129 -4.08 7.64 0.47
C THR A 129 -2.87 8.31 1.10
N SER A 130 -2.99 8.71 2.35
CA SER A 130 -1.86 9.28 3.09
C SER A 130 -0.73 8.26 3.24
N GLY A 131 0.48 8.65 2.90
CA GLY A 131 1.68 7.83 3.04
C GLY A 131 1.93 6.84 1.91
N ALA A 132 1.09 6.78 0.86
CA ALA A 132 1.30 5.93 -0.30
C ALA A 132 1.47 6.73 -1.60
N SER A 133 2.18 6.16 -2.55
CA SER A 133 2.19 6.70 -3.92
C SER A 133 0.84 6.47 -4.58
N PRO A 134 0.31 7.47 -5.32
CA PRO A 134 -0.92 7.31 -6.08
C PRO A 134 -0.80 6.22 -7.16
N VAL A 135 -1.89 5.50 -7.41
CA VAL A 135 -1.95 4.46 -8.44
C VAL A 135 -3.06 4.78 -9.42
N THR A 136 -2.78 4.64 -10.72
CA THR A 136 -3.71 4.91 -11.80
C THR A 136 -4.29 3.59 -12.34
N SER A 137 -5.58 3.60 -12.67
CA SER A 137 -6.27 2.46 -13.29
C SER A 137 -5.91 2.27 -14.76
N GLY A 138 -6.31 1.17 -15.34
CA GLY A 138 -6.43 1.03 -16.78
C GLY A 138 -7.42 2.06 -17.36
N SER A 139 -7.29 2.37 -18.64
CA SER A 139 -8.23 3.23 -19.35
C SER A 139 -9.56 2.50 -19.60
N PHE A 140 -10.66 3.24 -19.48
CA PHE A 140 -12.01 2.74 -19.78
C PHE A 140 -12.81 3.82 -20.51
N ALA A 141 -13.82 3.42 -21.25
CA ALA A 141 -14.62 4.31 -22.07
C ALA A 141 -15.97 4.62 -21.43
N ILE A 142 -16.36 5.89 -21.50
CA ILE A 142 -17.74 6.32 -21.26
C ILE A 142 -18.37 6.65 -22.61
N THR A 143 -19.46 5.98 -22.93
CA THR A 143 -20.15 6.08 -24.21
C THR A 143 -21.56 6.66 -24.04
N THR A 144 -22.17 7.09 -25.15
CA THR A 144 -23.57 7.46 -25.16
C THR A 144 -24.44 6.19 -25.03
N LEU A 145 -25.59 6.30 -24.38
CA LEU A 145 -26.64 5.31 -24.52
C LEU A 145 -27.04 5.28 -26.01
N THR A 146 -26.64 4.23 -26.72
CA THR A 146 -27.21 3.95 -28.02
C THR A 146 -28.58 3.33 -27.74
N GLY A 147 -29.63 4.14 -27.86
CA GLY A 147 -31.00 3.60 -27.79
C GLY A 147 -31.25 2.64 -28.97
N PRO A 148 -32.19 1.73 -28.82
CA PRO A 148 -32.60 0.84 -29.90
C PRO A 148 -33.17 1.58 -31.09
#